data_6e32a7719c9a6630cdb8bd6affd80331
#
_entry.id   6e32a7719c9a6630cdb8bd6affd80331
#
_cell.length_a   1.000
_cell.length_b   1.000
_cell.length_c   1.000
_cell.angle_alpha   90.00
_cell.angle_beta   90.00
_cell.angle_gamma   90.00
#
_symmetry.space_group_name_H-M   'P 1'
#
loop_
_entity.id
_entity.type
_entity.pdbx_description
1 polymer ?
#
loop_
_entity_poly.entity_id
_entity_poly.type
_entity_poly.pdbx_seq_one_letter_code
_entity_poly.pdbx_strand_id
1 'polypeptide(L)'
;MRWKDQCSAICPGHILYGLPSVNTSLGEIKEFLPVCKNIKTRVIHIADHENGPAIGTGGYHINRSFSRTCVVPFGLNDGNRSSLNGKKPVVLFKGARLAVLGVSLEHLTLEIPDDTEINLGDTITIIGQSGYECIDMSEYSSWFNTSELETMLTLSNRMPIVVINKDEAV
;
A
#
# COMPACT_ATOMS: atom_id res chain seq x y z
N MET A 1 2.70 -36.71 -4.55
CA MET A 1 1.65 -37.29 -3.70
C MET A 1 0.31 -37.02 -4.38
N ARG A 2 -0.36 -38.03 -4.96
CA ARG A 2 -1.71 -37.84 -5.53
C ARG A 2 -2.71 -37.87 -4.39
N TRP A 3 -3.42 -36.81 -4.15
CA TRP A 3 -4.59 -36.80 -3.29
C TRP A 3 -5.64 -37.68 -3.94
N LYS A 4 -5.92 -38.84 -3.34
CA LYS A 4 -7.02 -39.68 -3.77
C LYS A 4 -8.32 -39.06 -3.27
N ASP A 5 -9.18 -38.81 -4.19
CA ASP A 5 -10.50 -38.18 -4.19
C ASP A 5 -11.44 -38.61 -3.07
N GLN A 6 -11.22 -38.11 -1.86
CA GLN A 6 -12.19 -38.27 -0.77
C GLN A 6 -12.64 -36.91 -0.19
N CYS A 7 -12.22 -35.79 -0.79
CA CYS A 7 -12.70 -34.48 -0.37
C CYS A 7 -13.97 -34.13 -1.15
N SER A 8 -15.10 -34.03 -0.46
CA SER A 8 -16.38 -33.58 -1.04
C SER A 8 -16.49 -32.05 -1.11
N ALA A 9 -15.56 -31.32 -0.52
CA ALA A 9 -15.53 -29.86 -0.49
C ALA A 9 -14.10 -29.35 -0.32
N ILE A 10 -13.87 -28.10 -0.77
CA ILE A 10 -12.64 -27.33 -0.53
C ILE A 10 -12.98 -26.04 0.20
N CYS A 11 -12.06 -25.53 1.00
CA CYS A 11 -12.16 -24.23 1.66
C CYS A 11 -11.02 -23.34 1.14
N PRO A 12 -11.19 -22.65 0.00
CA PRO A 12 -10.18 -21.77 -0.55
C PRO A 12 -10.13 -20.46 0.26
N GLY A 13 -8.94 -20.07 0.66
CA GLY A 13 -8.69 -18.80 1.36
C GLY A 13 -7.94 -17.82 0.45
N HIS A 14 -6.63 -17.70 0.63
CA HIS A 14 -5.73 -16.78 -0.07
C HIS A 14 -5.89 -16.79 -1.60
N ILE A 15 -6.12 -17.96 -2.17
CA ILE A 15 -6.24 -18.15 -3.63
C ILE A 15 -7.41 -17.36 -4.23
N LEU A 16 -8.48 -17.11 -3.47
CA LEU A 16 -9.61 -16.30 -3.90
C LEU A 16 -9.23 -14.82 -4.09
N TYR A 17 -8.18 -14.39 -3.40
CA TYR A 17 -7.64 -13.04 -3.51
C TYR A 17 -6.44 -12.94 -4.45
N GLY A 18 -6.12 -14.04 -5.17
CA GLY A 18 -4.95 -14.10 -6.02
C GLY A 18 -3.63 -14.09 -5.25
N LEU A 19 -3.67 -14.45 -3.97
CA LEU A 19 -2.51 -14.49 -3.10
C LEU A 19 -2.04 -15.93 -2.96
N PRO A 20 -0.80 -16.28 -3.34
CA PRO A 20 -0.29 -17.64 -3.16
C PRO A 20 -0.02 -17.90 -1.67
N SER A 21 -0.65 -18.94 -1.12
CA SER A 21 -0.47 -19.34 0.29
C SER A 21 0.67 -20.34 0.52
N VAL A 22 1.37 -20.74 -0.52
CA VAL A 22 2.46 -21.74 -0.47
C VAL A 22 3.74 -21.16 -1.06
N ASN A 23 4.86 -21.46 -0.43
CA ASN A 23 6.18 -21.19 -0.99
C ASN A 23 6.28 -21.77 -2.41
N THR A 24 6.60 -20.93 -3.37
CA THR A 24 6.70 -21.23 -4.80
C THR A 24 7.75 -22.30 -5.17
N SER A 25 8.44 -22.88 -4.19
CA SER A 25 9.38 -24.00 -4.40
C SER A 25 8.72 -25.32 -4.83
N LEU A 26 7.40 -25.39 -4.88
CA LEU A 26 6.65 -26.61 -5.29
C LEU A 26 6.21 -26.61 -6.76
N GLY A 27 6.94 -25.96 -7.64
CA GLY A 27 6.81 -26.07 -9.10
C GLY A 27 5.39 -25.88 -9.66
N GLU A 28 5.24 -24.98 -10.63
CA GLU A 28 4.01 -24.75 -11.43
C GLU A 28 2.78 -24.26 -10.66
N ILE A 29 2.91 -23.21 -9.85
CA ILE A 29 1.75 -22.40 -9.52
C ILE A 29 1.50 -21.49 -10.73
N LYS A 30 0.39 -21.74 -11.45
CA LYS A 30 -0.11 -20.80 -12.45
C LYS A 30 -0.23 -19.43 -11.80
N GLU A 31 0.17 -18.43 -12.53
CA GLU A 31 0.14 -17.02 -12.12
C GLU A 31 -1.28 -16.64 -11.68
N PHE A 32 -1.48 -16.49 -10.37
CA PHE A 32 -2.72 -15.93 -9.84
C PHE A 32 -2.57 -14.41 -9.84
N LEU A 33 -3.49 -13.74 -10.52
CA LEU A 33 -3.51 -12.28 -10.52
C LEU A 33 -4.16 -11.79 -9.22
N PRO A 34 -3.54 -10.85 -8.49
CA PRO A 34 -4.13 -10.26 -7.31
C PRO A 34 -5.48 -9.61 -7.62
N VAL A 35 -6.48 -9.86 -6.78
CA VAL A 35 -7.80 -9.21 -6.89
C VAL A 35 -7.66 -7.70 -6.68
N CYS A 36 -6.82 -7.28 -5.72
CA CYS A 36 -6.47 -5.88 -5.54
C CYS A 36 -5.25 -5.54 -6.39
N LYS A 37 -5.47 -4.91 -7.52
CA LYS A 37 -4.39 -4.50 -8.43
C LYS A 37 -3.71 -3.20 -7.98
N ASN A 38 -4.52 -2.22 -7.53
CA ASN A 38 -4.01 -0.92 -7.12
C ASN A 38 -4.86 -0.33 -5.99
N ILE A 39 -4.19 0.36 -5.06
CA ILE A 39 -4.80 1.31 -4.15
C ILE A 39 -4.19 2.67 -4.44
N LYS A 40 -5.03 3.62 -4.81
CA LYS A 40 -4.61 4.98 -5.17
C LYS A 40 -5.40 6.00 -4.36
N THR A 41 -4.76 7.12 -4.09
CA THR A 41 -5.35 8.27 -3.41
C THR A 41 -4.91 9.55 -4.10
N ARG A 42 -5.34 10.73 -3.60
CA ARG A 42 -4.97 12.01 -4.17
C ARG A 42 -4.42 12.94 -3.10
N VAL A 43 -3.50 13.80 -3.50
CA VAL A 43 -2.99 14.87 -2.64
C VAL A 43 -4.11 15.87 -2.35
N ILE A 44 -4.39 16.11 -1.07
CA ILE A 44 -5.43 17.05 -0.62
C ILE A 44 -4.87 18.29 0.09
N HIS A 45 -3.61 18.25 0.53
CA HIS A 45 -2.96 19.36 1.18
C HIS A 45 -1.46 19.32 0.93
N ILE A 46 -0.84 20.49 0.83
CA ILE A 46 0.62 20.66 0.73
C ILE A 46 1.02 21.75 1.73
N ALA A 47 2.12 21.53 2.44
CA ALA A 47 2.67 22.48 3.39
C ALA A 47 4.19 22.61 3.23
N ASP A 48 4.67 23.86 3.32
CA ASP A 48 6.08 24.20 3.43
C ASP A 48 6.46 24.36 4.90
N HIS A 49 7.67 23.96 5.28
CA HIS A 49 8.17 23.98 6.65
C HIS A 49 9.49 24.74 6.71
N GLU A 50 9.49 25.89 7.33
CA GLU A 50 10.68 26.75 7.41
C GLU A 50 11.74 26.24 8.39
N ASN A 51 11.36 25.52 9.46
CA ASN A 51 12.30 25.08 10.50
C ASN A 51 11.83 23.80 11.22
N GLY A 52 12.15 22.66 10.66
CA GLY A 52 12.09 21.39 11.39
C GLY A 52 10.76 20.64 11.30
N PRO A 53 10.67 19.50 11.96
CA PRO A 53 9.57 18.56 11.77
C PRO A 53 8.31 19.02 12.51
N ALA A 54 7.32 19.51 11.80
CA ALA A 54 5.95 19.53 12.28
C ALA A 54 5.34 18.14 12.00
N ILE A 55 5.50 17.22 12.92
CA ILE A 55 4.95 15.87 12.78
C ILE A 55 3.58 15.84 13.43
N GLY A 56 2.58 15.37 12.67
CA GLY A 56 1.26 15.08 13.20
C GLY A 56 1.28 13.92 14.23
N THR A 57 0.20 13.75 14.96
CA THR A 57 -0.01 12.63 15.88
C THR A 57 0.12 11.29 15.15
N GLY A 58 0.82 10.31 15.76
CA GLY A 58 1.06 9.00 15.15
C GLY A 58 2.20 8.97 14.14
N GLY A 59 3.06 10.01 14.15
CA GLY A 59 4.23 10.08 13.26
C GLY A 59 5.27 9.01 13.55
N TYR A 60 5.99 8.66 12.50
CA TYR A 60 7.22 7.86 12.63
C TYR A 60 8.33 8.79 13.12
N HIS A 61 9.24 8.27 13.94
CA HIS A 61 10.41 9.04 14.38
C HIS A 61 11.29 9.39 13.18
N ILE A 62 11.41 10.70 12.90
CA ILE A 62 12.18 11.22 11.79
C ILE A 62 13.35 12.00 12.36
N ASN A 63 14.57 11.50 12.11
CA ASN A 63 15.80 12.11 12.57
C ASN A 63 16.45 13.03 11.52
N ARG A 64 15.65 13.60 10.63
CA ARG A 64 16.12 14.53 9.59
C ARG A 64 15.10 15.65 9.38
N SER A 65 15.59 16.79 8.93
CA SER A 65 14.73 17.87 8.47
C SER A 65 14.14 17.56 7.10
N PHE A 66 12.96 18.10 6.84
CA PHE A 66 12.31 18.12 5.53
C PHE A 66 11.67 19.50 5.35
N SER A 67 11.64 19.96 4.11
CA SER A 67 11.16 21.29 3.76
C SER A 67 9.68 21.30 3.38
N ARG A 68 9.17 20.19 2.81
CA ARG A 68 7.82 20.14 2.26
C ARG A 68 7.14 18.83 2.59
N THR A 69 5.83 18.89 2.82
CA THR A 69 4.98 17.71 3.04
C THR A 69 3.70 17.79 2.23
N CYS A 70 3.12 16.63 1.94
CA CYS A 70 1.74 16.56 1.48
C CYS A 70 0.92 15.56 2.31
N VAL A 71 -0.39 15.74 2.26
CA VAL A 71 -1.38 14.91 2.96
C VAL A 71 -2.26 14.23 1.93
N VAL A 72 -2.51 12.95 2.16
CA VAL A 72 -3.44 12.13 1.36
C VAL A 72 -4.46 11.43 2.25
N PRO A 73 -5.73 11.30 1.82
CA PRO A 73 -6.78 10.60 2.56
C PRO A 73 -6.60 9.08 2.43
N PHE A 74 -5.77 8.51 3.28
CA PHE A 74 -5.59 7.08 3.48
C PHE A 74 -5.01 6.87 4.88
N GLY A 75 -5.84 6.51 5.86
CA GLY A 75 -5.44 6.41 7.25
C GLY A 75 -5.70 5.04 7.87
N LEU A 76 -5.67 5.00 9.21
CA LEU A 76 -5.93 3.76 9.96
C LEU A 76 -7.33 3.20 9.67
N ASN A 77 -8.32 4.06 9.46
CA ASN A 77 -9.69 3.67 9.14
C ASN A 77 -9.85 3.08 7.73
N ASP A 78 -8.86 3.23 6.87
CA ASP A 78 -8.85 2.69 5.51
C ASP A 78 -8.08 1.37 5.39
N GLY A 79 -7.57 0.86 6.51
CA GLY A 79 -6.82 -0.39 6.58
C GLY A 79 -5.31 -0.19 6.65
N ASN A 80 -4.84 1.06 6.72
CA ASN A 80 -3.44 1.31 7.01
C ASN A 80 -3.13 0.92 8.47
N ARG A 81 -1.86 0.72 8.78
CA ARG A 81 -1.40 0.35 10.13
C ARG A 81 -0.23 1.21 10.55
N SER A 82 -0.03 1.35 11.86
CA SER A 82 1.20 1.93 12.38
C SER A 82 2.36 0.93 12.24
N SER A 83 3.49 1.39 11.73
CA SER A 83 4.69 0.54 11.64
C SER A 83 5.21 0.20 13.03
N LEU A 84 5.35 -1.09 13.33
CA LEU A 84 5.75 -1.59 14.66
C LEU A 84 7.25 -1.80 14.80
N ASN A 85 8.04 -1.86 13.74
CA ASN A 85 9.42 -2.37 13.80
C ASN A 85 10.45 -1.43 13.18
N GLY A 86 10.22 -0.12 13.22
CA GLY A 86 11.16 0.86 12.64
C GLY A 86 11.28 0.79 11.13
N LYS A 87 10.49 -0.04 10.46
CA LYS A 87 10.36 -0.03 9.01
C LYS A 87 9.66 1.26 8.61
N LYS A 88 10.13 1.89 7.55
CA LYS A 88 9.61 3.15 7.03
C LYS A 88 8.78 2.83 5.79
N PRO A 89 7.43 2.82 5.89
CA PRO A 89 6.58 2.65 4.71
C PRO A 89 6.84 3.78 3.72
N VAL A 90 6.63 3.46 2.46
CA VAL A 90 6.70 4.42 1.36
C VAL A 90 5.42 4.35 0.53
N VAL A 91 5.24 5.34 -0.32
CA VAL A 91 4.20 5.37 -1.35
C VAL A 91 4.85 5.73 -2.68
N LEU A 92 4.13 5.58 -3.79
CA LEU A 92 4.68 5.89 -5.11
C LEU A 92 4.04 7.14 -5.70
N PHE A 93 4.88 7.96 -6.30
CA PHE A 93 4.49 9.11 -7.11
C PHE A 93 5.32 9.17 -8.39
N LYS A 94 4.68 9.02 -9.55
CA LYS A 94 5.32 9.12 -10.88
C LYS A 94 6.61 8.29 -11.02
N GLY A 95 6.67 7.11 -10.40
CA GLY A 95 7.86 6.25 -10.42
C GLY A 95 8.91 6.55 -9.36
N ALA A 96 8.65 7.47 -8.43
CA ALA A 96 9.48 7.74 -7.25
C ALA A 96 8.84 7.20 -5.98
N ARG A 97 9.67 6.82 -5.00
CA ARG A 97 9.27 6.38 -3.66
C ARG A 97 9.30 7.56 -2.70
N LEU A 98 8.15 7.93 -2.14
CA LEU A 98 8.02 8.98 -1.13
C LEU A 98 7.90 8.38 0.26
N ALA A 99 8.60 8.97 1.24
CA ALA A 99 8.55 8.51 2.62
C ALA A 99 7.23 8.89 3.30
N VAL A 100 6.64 7.95 4.03
CA VAL A 100 5.53 8.22 4.94
C VAL A 100 6.11 8.75 6.26
N LEU A 101 5.72 9.98 6.62
CA LEU A 101 6.17 10.67 7.83
C LEU A 101 5.24 10.43 9.02
N GLY A 102 3.98 10.14 8.75
CA GLY A 102 3.00 9.90 9.79
C GLY A 102 1.70 9.33 9.26
N VAL A 103 0.96 8.70 10.15
CA VAL A 103 -0.37 8.17 9.92
C VAL A 103 -1.32 8.68 10.98
N SER A 104 -2.51 9.09 10.57
CA SER A 104 -3.64 9.43 11.45
C SER A 104 -4.81 8.49 11.18
N LEU A 105 -5.95 8.76 11.79
CA LEU A 105 -7.17 7.96 11.55
C LEU A 105 -7.58 7.97 10.08
N GLU A 106 -7.45 9.12 9.41
CA GLU A 106 -8.01 9.35 8.07
C GLU A 106 -6.94 9.67 7.01
N HIS A 107 -5.66 9.94 7.41
CA HIS A 107 -4.69 10.53 6.50
C HIS A 107 -3.28 9.95 6.68
N LEU A 108 -2.50 9.99 5.60
CA LEU A 108 -1.05 9.90 5.63
C LEU A 108 -0.43 11.29 5.39
N THR A 109 0.64 11.58 6.11
CA THR A 109 1.55 12.67 5.81
C THR A 109 2.78 12.12 5.12
N LEU A 110 3.10 12.68 3.96
CA LEU A 110 4.20 12.24 3.09
C LEU A 110 5.24 13.35 3.00
N GLU A 111 6.51 12.96 2.89
CA GLU A 111 7.58 13.88 2.53
C GLU A 111 7.56 14.18 1.03
N ILE A 112 7.76 15.44 0.68
CA ILE A 112 8.03 15.86 -0.70
C ILE A 112 9.52 16.17 -0.80
N PRO A 113 10.31 15.38 -1.56
CA PRO A 113 11.70 15.72 -1.86
C PRO A 113 11.82 17.06 -2.61
N ASP A 114 12.93 17.77 -2.41
CA ASP A 114 13.12 19.11 -2.98
C ASP A 114 13.11 19.14 -4.52
N ASP A 115 13.49 18.04 -5.15
CA ASP A 115 13.51 17.85 -6.61
C ASP A 115 12.16 17.35 -7.18
N THR A 116 11.14 17.20 -6.34
CA THR A 116 9.86 16.62 -6.71
C THR A 116 8.76 17.68 -6.76
N GLU A 117 8.16 17.85 -7.93
CA GLU A 117 6.99 18.72 -8.11
C GLU A 117 5.70 17.92 -7.90
N ILE A 118 4.98 18.26 -6.81
CA ILE A 118 3.69 17.69 -6.44
C ILE A 118 2.66 18.82 -6.33
N ASN A 119 1.47 18.58 -6.88
CA ASN A 119 0.35 19.49 -6.86
C ASN A 119 -0.89 18.88 -6.18
N LEU A 120 -1.81 19.73 -5.74
CA LEU A 120 -3.12 19.29 -5.24
C LEU A 120 -3.84 18.47 -6.31
N GLY A 121 -4.43 17.35 -5.91
CA GLY A 121 -5.13 16.43 -6.79
C GLY A 121 -4.23 15.40 -7.49
N ASP A 122 -2.92 15.52 -7.39
CA ASP A 122 -1.99 14.51 -7.93
C ASP A 122 -2.24 13.13 -7.31
N THR A 123 -2.09 12.08 -8.14
CA THR A 123 -2.35 10.70 -7.73
C THR A 123 -1.13 10.11 -7.03
N ILE A 124 -1.34 9.58 -5.83
CA ILE A 124 -0.39 8.79 -5.07
C ILE A 124 -0.83 7.33 -5.10
N THR A 125 0.09 6.42 -5.35
CA THR A 125 -0.15 4.97 -5.32
C THR A 125 0.35 4.39 -4.00
N ILE A 126 -0.54 3.76 -3.24
CA ILE A 126 -0.25 3.09 -1.97
C ILE A 126 0.21 1.65 -2.24
N ILE A 127 -0.54 0.92 -3.05
CA ILE A 127 -0.25 -0.43 -3.52
C ILE A 127 -0.43 -0.44 -5.03
N GLY A 128 0.42 -1.15 -5.74
CA GLY A 128 0.40 -1.29 -7.19
C GLY A 128 1.49 -0.52 -7.90
N GLN A 129 1.34 -0.35 -9.20
CA GLN A 129 2.35 0.23 -10.06
C GLN A 129 2.17 1.74 -10.26
N SER A 130 3.30 2.45 -10.27
CA SER A 130 3.41 3.87 -10.65
C SER A 130 4.70 4.08 -11.44
N GLY A 131 4.57 4.33 -12.74
CA GLY A 131 5.72 4.32 -13.64
C GLY A 131 6.39 2.94 -13.68
N TYR A 132 7.69 2.91 -13.43
CA TYR A 132 8.49 1.67 -13.37
C TYR A 132 8.60 1.06 -11.97
N GLU A 133 8.11 1.75 -10.93
CA GLU A 133 8.09 1.28 -9.55
C GLU A 133 6.79 0.56 -9.22
N CYS A 134 6.88 -0.44 -8.34
CA CYS A 134 5.74 -1.20 -7.85
C CYS A 134 5.88 -1.44 -6.34
N ILE A 135 4.79 -1.30 -5.61
CA ILE A 135 4.62 -1.81 -4.25
C ILE A 135 3.56 -2.89 -4.32
N ASP A 136 3.97 -4.14 -4.21
CA ASP A 136 3.03 -5.25 -4.17
C ASP A 136 2.46 -5.46 -2.75
N MET A 137 1.48 -6.36 -2.64
CA MET A 137 0.83 -6.66 -1.36
C MET A 137 1.80 -7.25 -0.34
N SER A 138 2.80 -8.02 -0.81
CA SER A 138 3.81 -8.65 0.04
C SER A 138 4.74 -7.61 0.65
N GLU A 139 5.27 -6.70 -0.17
CA GLU A 139 6.09 -5.60 0.30
C GLU A 139 5.33 -4.75 1.31
N TYR A 140 4.11 -4.31 0.97
CA TYR A 140 3.28 -3.50 1.85
C TYR A 140 3.01 -4.19 3.19
N SER A 141 2.57 -5.45 3.19
CA SER A 141 2.27 -6.22 4.40
C SER A 141 3.50 -6.42 5.28
N SER A 142 4.68 -6.56 4.66
CA SER A 142 5.94 -6.74 5.36
C SER A 142 6.31 -5.56 6.28
N TRP A 143 5.90 -4.34 5.95
CA TRP A 143 6.18 -3.16 6.79
C TRP A 143 5.44 -3.18 8.12
N PHE A 144 4.32 -3.89 8.17
CA PHE A 144 3.44 -3.96 9.33
C PHE A 144 3.48 -5.32 10.04
N ASN A 145 4.40 -6.20 9.61
CA ASN A 145 4.54 -7.56 10.13
C ASN A 145 3.21 -8.32 10.15
N THR A 146 2.49 -8.25 9.05
CA THR A 146 1.20 -8.90 8.84
C THR A 146 1.21 -9.74 7.56
N SER A 147 0.25 -10.63 7.40
CA SER A 147 0.08 -11.38 6.16
C SER A 147 -0.63 -10.56 5.08
N GLU A 148 -0.43 -10.93 3.82
CA GLU A 148 -1.12 -10.32 2.69
C GLU A 148 -2.65 -10.48 2.82
N LEU A 149 -3.11 -11.63 3.31
CA LEU A 149 -4.55 -11.86 3.52
C LEU A 149 -5.11 -10.95 4.61
N GLU A 150 -4.42 -10.80 5.75
CA GLU A 150 -4.85 -9.87 6.80
C GLU A 150 -4.89 -8.43 6.29
N THR A 151 -3.91 -8.05 5.47
CA THR A 151 -3.90 -6.73 4.82
C THR A 151 -5.16 -6.57 3.96
N MET A 152 -5.45 -7.53 3.08
CA MET A 152 -6.65 -7.49 2.23
C MET A 152 -7.96 -7.39 3.04
N LEU A 153 -8.07 -8.15 4.12
CA LEU A 153 -9.27 -8.17 4.95
C LEU A 153 -9.46 -6.91 5.79
N THR A 154 -8.39 -6.14 6.02
CA THR A 154 -8.46 -4.87 6.77
C THR A 154 -8.73 -3.67 5.88
N LEU A 155 -8.62 -3.81 4.54
CA LEU A 155 -8.98 -2.72 3.64
C LEU A 155 -10.44 -2.32 3.81
N SER A 156 -10.65 -1.04 4.01
CA SER A 156 -11.97 -0.50 4.30
C SER A 156 -12.88 -0.48 3.07
N ASN A 157 -14.13 -0.85 3.26
CA ASN A 157 -15.18 -0.67 2.25
C ASN A 157 -15.62 0.80 2.06
N ARG A 158 -15.01 1.74 2.77
CA ARG A 158 -15.18 3.20 2.56
C ARG A 158 -14.53 3.67 1.25
N MET A 159 -13.52 2.94 0.77
CA MET A 159 -12.85 3.27 -0.48
C MET A 159 -13.74 2.88 -1.68
N PRO A 160 -13.88 3.74 -2.69
CA PRO A 160 -14.53 3.38 -3.93
C PRO A 160 -13.80 2.22 -4.61
N ILE A 161 -14.55 1.19 -5.00
CA ILE A 161 -14.00 0.03 -5.72
C ILE A 161 -14.28 0.21 -7.20
N VAL A 162 -13.22 0.15 -8.00
CA VAL A 162 -13.30 0.16 -9.47
C VAL A 162 -12.91 -1.22 -9.98
N VAL A 163 -13.85 -1.91 -10.63
CA VAL A 163 -13.59 -3.19 -11.27
C VAL A 163 -12.99 -2.93 -12.64
N ILE A 164 -11.80 -3.49 -12.89
CA ILE A 164 -11.11 -3.38 -14.18
C ILE A 164 -11.23 -4.75 -14.87
N ASN A 165 -11.90 -4.78 -16.02
CA ASN A 165 -11.98 -5.97 -16.85
C ASN A 165 -10.62 -6.23 -17.55
N LYS A 166 -10.34 -7.50 -17.86
CA LYS A 166 -9.07 -7.91 -18.50
C LYS A 166 -8.74 -7.14 -19.78
N ASP A 167 -9.76 -6.73 -20.50
CA ASP A 167 -9.65 -6.05 -21.80
C ASP A 167 -9.38 -4.53 -21.69
N GLU A 168 -9.46 -3.96 -20.47
CA GLU A 168 -9.22 -2.55 -20.19
C GLU A 168 -7.87 -2.32 -19.43
N ALA A 169 -7.14 -3.39 -19.18
CA ALA A 169 -5.88 -3.34 -18.43
C ALA A 169 -4.68 -3.17 -19.39
N VAL A 170 -4.58 -1.97 -20.01
CA VAL A 170 -3.39 -1.53 -20.78
C VAL A 170 -2.61 -0.51 -19.98
#